data_410760707ee72cb39f289ff18016903a
#
_entry.id   410760707ee72cb39f289ff18016903a
#
_cell.length_a   1.000
_cell.length_b   1.000
_cell.length_c   1.000
_cell.angle_alpha   90.00
_cell.angle_beta   90.00
_cell.angle_gamma   90.00
#
_symmetry.space_group_name_H-M   'P 1'
#
loop_
_entity.id
_entity.type
_entity.pdbx_description
1 polymer ?
#
loop_
_entity_poly.entity_id
_entity_poly.type
_entity_poly.pdbx_seq_one_letter_code
_entity_poly.pdbx_strand_id
1 'polypeptide(L)'
;MELYKDEAFSYGRMMEHLRKLLQLSRLSAEQLDILRNLCLLPASGVRKASFKQWLQLENLNAVNHLIQYGFIAGDTENKKIGLHPLIQEIAFDETVPTMTACTKLMNSLHLICLVHGLEVRRPEMVVQSLMSAIERIIVDTPEEYVLFLQDAFPYFEKYLVTNYLPKLVERIAFVMEIHNLNTLRDKALLLDYKAELFVFKKNMPML
;
A
#
# COMPACT_ATOMS: atom_id res chain seq x y z
N MET A 1 4.17 3.95 34.00
CA MET A 1 3.93 2.64 33.34
C MET A 1 2.46 2.19 33.37
N GLU A 2 1.63 2.66 34.31
CA GLU A 2 0.17 2.37 34.36
C GLU A 2 -0.65 3.13 33.28
N LEU A 3 -0.36 4.39 33.00
CA LEU A 3 -1.07 5.20 32.00
C LEU A 3 -1.07 4.56 30.59
N TYR A 4 0.05 3.97 30.16
CA TYR A 4 0.15 3.29 28.85
C TYR A 4 -0.68 2.00 28.78
N LYS A 5 -0.90 1.32 29.89
CA LYS A 5 -1.76 0.12 29.95
C LYS A 5 -3.24 0.48 29.82
N ASP A 6 -3.65 1.60 30.40
CA ASP A 6 -5.04 2.07 30.34
C ASP A 6 -5.42 2.58 28.96
N GLU A 7 -4.51 3.27 28.26
CA GLU A 7 -4.74 3.72 26.88
C GLU A 7 -4.82 2.55 25.89
N ALA A 8 -3.90 1.59 25.97
CA ALA A 8 -3.92 0.39 25.12
C ALA A 8 -5.17 -0.47 25.38
N PHE A 9 -5.61 -0.58 26.63
CA PHE A 9 -6.83 -1.30 27.00
C PHE A 9 -8.10 -0.58 26.54
N SER A 10 -8.11 0.76 26.58
CA SER A 10 -9.19 1.59 26.06
C SER A 10 -9.28 1.48 24.52
N TYR A 11 -8.14 1.53 23.81
CA TYR A 11 -8.07 1.38 22.37
C TYR A 11 -8.56 0.00 21.91
N GLY A 12 -8.10 -1.08 22.55
CA GLY A 12 -8.53 -2.45 22.23
C GLY A 12 -10.05 -2.66 22.36
N ARG A 13 -10.66 -2.12 23.42
CA ARG A 13 -12.12 -2.18 23.60
C ARG A 13 -12.87 -1.36 22.54
N MET A 14 -12.36 -0.20 22.20
CA MET A 14 -12.94 0.63 21.13
C MET A 14 -12.91 -0.10 19.79
N MET A 15 -11.79 -0.72 19.44
CA MET A 15 -11.64 -1.49 18.21
C MET A 15 -12.58 -2.70 18.16
N GLU A 16 -12.72 -3.42 19.28
CA GLU A 16 -13.68 -4.53 19.39
C GLU A 16 -15.13 -4.06 19.20
N HIS A 17 -15.49 -2.92 19.79
CA HIS A 17 -16.81 -2.33 19.63
C HIS A 17 -17.07 -1.91 18.19
N LEU A 18 -16.09 -1.27 17.53
CA LEU A 18 -16.18 -0.89 16.12
C LEU A 18 -16.30 -2.12 15.21
N ARG A 19 -15.55 -3.21 15.44
CA ARG A 19 -15.70 -4.47 14.69
C ARG A 19 -17.14 -5.01 14.78
N LYS A 20 -17.73 -4.99 15.99
CA LYS A 20 -19.14 -5.41 16.18
C LYS A 20 -20.12 -4.50 15.47
N LEU A 21 -19.90 -3.19 15.44
CA LEU A 21 -20.75 -2.22 14.75
C LEU A 21 -20.65 -2.34 13.22
N LEU A 22 -19.44 -2.48 12.70
CA LEU A 22 -19.21 -2.54 11.26
C LEU A 22 -19.72 -3.82 10.60
N GLN A 23 -19.81 -4.92 11.34
CA GLN A 23 -20.37 -6.22 10.88
C GLN A 23 -19.89 -6.62 9.47
N LEU A 24 -18.55 -6.62 9.25
CA LEU A 24 -17.97 -6.97 7.94
C LEU A 24 -18.46 -8.33 7.40
N SER A 25 -18.84 -9.24 8.29
CA SER A 25 -19.41 -10.55 7.92
C SER A 25 -20.72 -10.47 7.11
N ARG A 26 -21.36 -9.31 7.06
CA ARG A 26 -22.58 -9.09 6.24
C ARG A 26 -22.28 -8.57 4.84
N LEU A 27 -21.04 -8.22 4.57
CA LEU A 27 -20.62 -7.73 3.27
C LEU A 27 -20.48 -8.87 2.28
N SER A 28 -20.74 -8.60 1.00
CA SER A 28 -20.48 -9.54 -0.06
C SER A 28 -18.98 -9.77 -0.27
N ALA A 29 -18.61 -10.87 -0.94
CA ALA A 29 -17.22 -11.16 -1.28
C ALA A 29 -16.59 -10.02 -2.09
N GLU A 30 -17.31 -9.41 -3.02
CA GLU A 30 -16.85 -8.25 -3.80
C GLU A 30 -16.62 -7.03 -2.91
N GLN A 31 -17.50 -6.75 -1.96
CA GLN A 31 -17.33 -5.63 -1.01
C GLN A 31 -16.13 -5.84 -0.08
N LEU A 32 -15.93 -7.06 0.40
CA LEU A 32 -14.75 -7.41 1.21
C LEU A 32 -13.46 -7.29 0.40
N ASP A 33 -13.46 -7.70 -0.88
CA ASP A 33 -12.31 -7.54 -1.77
C ASP A 33 -11.98 -6.07 -2.02
N ILE A 34 -12.98 -5.20 -2.20
CA ILE A 34 -12.81 -3.76 -2.30
C ILE A 34 -12.17 -3.19 -1.03
N LEU A 35 -12.64 -3.55 0.16
CA LEU A 35 -12.08 -3.09 1.43
C LEU A 35 -10.65 -3.59 1.63
N ARG A 36 -10.38 -4.86 1.29
CA ARG A 36 -9.04 -5.47 1.33
C ARG A 36 -8.03 -4.67 0.52
N ASN A 37 -8.38 -4.30 -0.70
CA ASN A 37 -7.49 -3.55 -1.57
C ASN A 37 -7.40 -2.08 -1.15
N LEU A 38 -8.51 -1.48 -0.70
CA LEU A 38 -8.53 -0.08 -0.30
C LEU A 38 -7.77 0.18 1.01
N CYS A 39 -7.67 -0.80 1.92
CA CYS A 39 -6.90 -0.66 3.16
C CYS A 39 -5.38 -0.59 2.92
N LEU A 40 -4.89 -0.99 1.77
CA LEU A 40 -3.50 -0.83 1.36
C LEU A 40 -3.17 0.58 0.82
N LEU A 41 -4.19 1.36 0.50
CA LEU A 41 -4.04 2.67 -0.13
C LEU A 41 -4.00 3.79 0.93
N PRO A 42 -3.48 4.99 0.60
CA PRO A 42 -3.35 6.05 1.58
C PRO A 42 -4.70 6.52 2.12
N ALA A 43 -4.75 6.86 3.43
CA ALA A 43 -5.95 7.38 4.08
C ALA A 43 -6.43 8.71 3.48
N SER A 44 -5.53 9.48 2.84
CA SER A 44 -5.88 10.68 2.06
C SER A 44 -6.76 10.38 0.83
N GLY A 45 -6.94 9.11 0.53
CA GLY A 45 -7.79 8.59 -0.54
C GLY A 45 -7.14 8.62 -1.92
N VAL A 46 -7.73 7.83 -2.80
CA VAL A 46 -7.38 7.73 -4.22
C VAL A 46 -8.57 8.10 -5.09
N ARG A 47 -8.33 8.47 -6.34
CA ARG A 47 -9.44 8.74 -7.26
C ARG A 47 -10.24 7.47 -7.53
N LYS A 48 -11.56 7.60 -7.45
CA LYS A 48 -12.51 6.50 -7.75
C LYS A 48 -12.26 5.86 -9.12
N ALA A 49 -11.92 6.69 -10.13
CA ALA A 49 -11.61 6.20 -11.48
C ALA A 49 -10.30 5.39 -11.52
N SER A 50 -9.25 5.85 -10.82
CA SER A 50 -7.97 5.12 -10.73
C SER A 50 -8.16 3.80 -9.99
N PHE A 51 -8.89 3.81 -8.88
CA PHE A 51 -9.21 2.60 -8.13
C PHE A 51 -9.98 1.59 -8.96
N LYS A 52 -11.02 2.04 -9.71
CA LYS A 52 -11.74 1.19 -10.67
C LYS A 52 -10.80 0.53 -11.67
N GLN A 53 -9.88 1.31 -12.25
CA GLN A 53 -8.92 0.82 -13.23
C GLN A 53 -7.94 -0.19 -12.62
N TRP A 54 -7.39 0.11 -11.44
CA TRP A 54 -6.40 -0.75 -10.77
C TRP A 54 -6.97 -2.11 -10.37
N LEU A 55 -8.22 -2.15 -9.94
CA LEU A 55 -8.90 -3.39 -9.58
C LEU A 55 -9.64 -4.04 -10.76
N GLN A 56 -9.64 -3.40 -11.94
CA GLN A 56 -10.36 -3.87 -13.13
C GLN A 56 -11.85 -4.14 -12.85
N LEU A 57 -12.48 -3.23 -12.08
CA LEU A 57 -13.89 -3.36 -11.74
C LEU A 57 -14.76 -3.07 -12.97
N GLU A 58 -15.76 -3.89 -13.21
CA GLU A 58 -16.73 -3.66 -14.29
C GLU A 58 -17.53 -2.36 -14.05
N ASN A 59 -17.98 -2.16 -12.82
CA ASN A 59 -18.75 -0.99 -12.40
C ASN A 59 -18.34 -0.54 -10.99
N LEU A 60 -19.00 0.44 -10.45
CA LEU A 60 -18.73 1.01 -9.12
C LEU A 60 -19.87 0.78 -8.12
N ASN A 61 -20.80 -0.13 -8.40
CA ASN A 61 -21.97 -0.33 -7.55
C ASN A 61 -21.58 -0.76 -6.13
N ALA A 62 -20.71 -1.75 -6.00
CA ALA A 62 -20.22 -2.21 -4.69
C ALA A 62 -19.47 -1.11 -3.92
N VAL A 63 -18.67 -0.29 -4.61
CA VAL A 63 -18.00 0.90 -4.01
C VAL A 63 -19.05 1.91 -3.52
N ASN A 64 -20.07 2.19 -4.33
CA ASN A 64 -21.13 3.15 -3.96
C ASN A 64 -21.95 2.65 -2.76
N HIS A 65 -22.25 1.35 -2.68
CA HIS A 65 -22.90 0.76 -1.52
C HIS A 65 -22.05 0.90 -0.26
N LEU A 66 -20.73 0.65 -0.35
CA LEU A 66 -19.82 0.84 0.78
C LEU A 66 -19.74 2.30 1.24
N ILE A 67 -19.86 3.26 0.31
CA ILE A 67 -19.98 4.69 0.65
C ILE A 67 -21.29 4.95 1.39
N GLN A 68 -22.42 4.42 0.88
CA GLN A 68 -23.75 4.58 1.51
C GLN A 68 -23.81 3.97 2.92
N TYR A 69 -23.11 2.86 3.15
CA TYR A 69 -23.01 2.22 4.46
C TYR A 69 -21.98 2.89 5.39
N GLY A 70 -21.27 3.92 4.93
CA GLY A 70 -20.29 4.65 5.73
C GLY A 70 -18.94 3.97 5.91
N PHE A 71 -18.67 2.85 5.21
CA PHE A 71 -17.34 2.22 5.24
C PHE A 71 -16.28 3.02 4.50
N ILE A 72 -16.65 3.60 3.38
CA ILE A 72 -15.76 4.39 2.52
C ILE A 72 -16.16 5.86 2.62
N ALA A 73 -15.19 6.71 2.95
CA ALA A 73 -15.35 8.14 2.82
C ALA A 73 -15.27 8.52 1.32
N GLY A 74 -16.31 9.17 0.82
CA GLY A 74 -16.36 9.69 -0.55
C GLY A 74 -16.27 11.21 -0.54
N ASP A 75 -15.26 11.76 -1.20
CA ASP A 75 -15.18 13.19 -1.51
C ASP A 75 -15.79 13.42 -2.90
N THR A 76 -16.96 14.07 -2.93
CA THR A 76 -17.69 14.36 -4.16
C THR A 76 -17.01 15.39 -5.04
N GLU A 77 -16.34 16.38 -4.43
CA GLU A 77 -15.64 17.46 -5.14
C GLU A 77 -14.38 16.93 -5.85
N ASN A 78 -13.55 16.20 -5.14
CA ASN A 78 -12.29 15.65 -5.68
C ASN A 78 -12.43 14.27 -6.31
N LYS A 79 -13.63 13.67 -6.25
CA LYS A 79 -13.92 12.30 -6.75
C LYS A 79 -12.97 11.27 -6.15
N LYS A 80 -12.59 11.46 -4.89
CA LYS A 80 -11.73 10.55 -4.13
C LYS A 80 -12.54 9.61 -3.25
N ILE A 81 -11.95 8.46 -2.98
CA ILE A 81 -12.43 7.47 -2.01
C ILE A 81 -11.28 7.05 -1.10
N GLY A 82 -11.58 6.80 0.15
CA GLY A 82 -10.60 6.35 1.14
C GLY A 82 -11.30 5.75 2.35
N LEU A 83 -10.53 5.10 3.21
CA LEU A 83 -11.01 4.58 4.48
C LEU A 83 -10.61 5.53 5.62
N HIS A 84 -11.50 5.70 6.57
CA HIS A 84 -11.11 6.30 7.83
C HIS A 84 -10.02 5.41 8.49
N PRO A 85 -8.98 5.96 9.12
CA PRO A 85 -7.87 5.16 9.67
C PRO A 85 -8.30 3.97 10.51
N LEU A 86 -9.29 4.13 11.39
CA LEU A 86 -9.82 3.03 12.21
C LEU A 86 -10.50 1.93 11.37
N ILE A 87 -11.24 2.32 10.34
CA ILE A 87 -11.86 1.35 9.42
C ILE A 87 -10.78 0.65 8.59
N GLN A 88 -9.73 1.36 8.23
CA GLN A 88 -8.58 0.84 7.50
C GLN A 88 -7.87 -0.27 8.29
N GLU A 89 -7.67 -0.08 9.60
CA GLU A 89 -7.08 -1.10 10.47
C GLU A 89 -7.99 -2.32 10.63
N ILE A 90 -9.28 -2.11 10.87
CA ILE A 90 -10.24 -3.20 10.97
C ILE A 90 -10.33 -4.00 9.65
N ALA A 91 -10.39 -3.30 8.52
CA ALA A 91 -10.41 -3.93 7.21
C ALA A 91 -9.11 -4.72 6.95
N PHE A 92 -7.96 -4.20 7.36
CA PHE A 92 -6.67 -4.87 7.26
C PHE A 92 -6.66 -6.19 8.05
N ASP A 93 -7.06 -6.15 9.33
CA ASP A 93 -7.08 -7.33 10.21
C ASP A 93 -8.07 -8.40 9.71
N GLU A 94 -9.27 -7.99 9.31
CA GLU A 94 -10.35 -8.91 8.95
C GLU A 94 -10.21 -9.48 7.53
N THR A 95 -9.58 -8.75 6.60
CA THR A 95 -9.49 -9.18 5.20
C THR A 95 -8.13 -9.73 4.81
N VAL A 96 -7.12 -9.56 5.66
CA VAL A 96 -5.74 -10.10 5.48
C VAL A 96 -5.20 -9.82 4.07
N PRO A 97 -4.78 -8.59 3.75
CA PRO A 97 -4.38 -8.19 2.41
C PRO A 97 -2.99 -8.72 2.04
N THR A 98 -2.93 -9.91 1.46
CA THR A 98 -1.70 -10.52 0.96
C THR A 98 -1.43 -10.15 -0.50
N MET A 99 -0.19 -10.36 -0.98
CA MET A 99 0.18 -10.17 -2.39
C MET A 99 -0.76 -10.97 -3.30
N THR A 100 -1.00 -12.24 -2.99
CA THR A 100 -1.90 -13.12 -3.74
C THR A 100 -3.35 -12.62 -3.70
N ALA A 101 -3.86 -12.24 -2.53
CA ALA A 101 -5.24 -11.76 -2.38
C ALA A 101 -5.48 -10.41 -3.04
N CYS A 102 -4.44 -9.56 -3.17
CA CYS A 102 -4.50 -8.24 -3.78
C CYS A 102 -3.84 -8.17 -5.17
N THR A 103 -3.75 -9.31 -5.88
CA THR A 103 -3.01 -9.44 -7.15
C THR A 103 -3.39 -8.37 -8.18
N LYS A 104 -4.67 -8.02 -8.34
CA LYS A 104 -5.09 -7.00 -9.33
C LYS A 104 -4.51 -5.62 -9.01
N LEU A 105 -4.59 -5.20 -7.75
CA LEU A 105 -4.01 -3.93 -7.30
C LEU A 105 -2.50 -3.94 -7.46
N MET A 106 -1.84 -4.99 -6.94
CA MET A 106 -0.38 -5.08 -6.95
C MET A 106 0.18 -5.13 -8.37
N ASN A 107 -0.42 -5.91 -9.27
CA ASN A 107 -0.02 -5.94 -10.68
C ASN A 107 -0.25 -4.58 -11.37
N SER A 108 -1.33 -3.88 -11.07
CA SER A 108 -1.59 -2.56 -11.64
C SER A 108 -0.56 -1.53 -11.16
N LEU A 109 -0.20 -1.55 -9.88
CA LEU A 109 0.85 -0.68 -9.32
C LEU A 109 2.23 -1.06 -9.87
N HIS A 110 2.53 -2.34 -10.01
CA HIS A 110 3.77 -2.85 -10.60
C HIS A 110 3.91 -2.42 -12.08
N LEU A 111 2.86 -2.57 -12.85
CA LEU A 111 2.85 -2.14 -14.25
C LEU A 111 3.13 -0.63 -14.41
N ILE A 112 2.64 0.20 -13.48
CA ILE A 112 2.94 1.63 -13.47
C ILE A 112 4.43 1.88 -13.24
N CYS A 113 5.09 1.09 -12.39
CA CYS A 113 6.53 1.18 -12.18
C CYS A 113 7.33 0.80 -13.42
N LEU A 114 6.91 -0.24 -14.15
CA LEU A 114 7.59 -0.73 -15.36
C LEU A 114 7.48 0.23 -16.55
N VAL A 115 6.38 0.96 -16.67
CA VAL A 115 6.12 1.84 -17.81
C VAL A 115 6.72 3.23 -17.55
N HIS A 116 8.06 3.30 -17.48
CA HIS A 116 8.81 4.52 -17.15
C HIS A 116 8.65 5.68 -18.15
N GLY A 117 8.16 5.42 -19.37
CA GLY A 117 8.07 6.41 -20.45
C GLY A 117 6.73 7.15 -20.55
N LEU A 118 5.68 6.66 -19.94
CA LEU A 118 4.36 7.29 -19.99
C LEU A 118 4.23 8.35 -18.91
N GLU A 119 3.74 9.55 -19.30
CA GLU A 119 3.35 10.57 -18.34
C GLU A 119 2.21 10.05 -17.45
N VAL A 120 2.53 9.75 -16.21
CA VAL A 120 1.51 9.40 -15.22
C VAL A 120 0.78 10.67 -14.81
N ARG A 121 -0.51 10.75 -15.11
CA ARG A 121 -1.34 11.83 -14.58
C ARG A 121 -1.38 11.72 -13.05
N ARG A 122 -0.88 12.75 -12.34
CA ARG A 122 -0.83 12.84 -10.88
C ARG A 122 0.13 11.84 -10.23
N PRO A 123 1.42 12.00 -10.47
CA PRO A 123 2.44 11.12 -9.92
C PRO A 123 2.41 11.07 -8.38
N GLU A 124 2.06 12.18 -7.69
CA GLU A 124 2.01 12.22 -6.23
C GLU A 124 1.02 11.20 -5.64
N MET A 125 -0.18 11.08 -6.24
CA MET A 125 -1.18 10.10 -5.79
C MET A 125 -0.67 8.67 -6.00
N VAL A 126 -0.01 8.40 -7.11
CA VAL A 126 0.54 7.08 -7.42
C VAL A 126 1.70 6.75 -6.49
N VAL A 127 2.63 7.69 -6.28
CA VAL A 127 3.74 7.55 -5.34
C VAL A 127 3.23 7.22 -3.93
N GLN A 128 2.27 7.98 -3.43
CA GLN A 128 1.66 7.73 -2.11
C GLN A 128 0.97 6.36 -2.05
N SER A 129 0.33 5.93 -3.13
CA SER A 129 -0.30 4.61 -3.20
C SER A 129 0.72 3.48 -3.20
N LEU A 130 1.83 3.63 -3.93
CA LEU A 130 2.95 2.69 -3.92
C LEU A 130 3.56 2.59 -2.53
N MET A 131 3.90 3.71 -1.89
CA MET A 131 4.47 3.73 -0.54
C MET A 131 3.55 3.03 0.46
N SER A 132 2.25 3.37 0.46
CA SER A 132 1.27 2.77 1.36
C SER A 132 1.11 1.27 1.11
N ALA A 133 1.03 0.83 -0.14
CA ALA A 133 0.93 -0.58 -0.48
C ALA A 133 2.19 -1.37 -0.07
N ILE A 134 3.39 -0.84 -0.34
CA ILE A 134 4.67 -1.45 0.05
C ILE A 134 4.77 -1.63 1.57
N GLU A 135 4.32 -0.65 2.35
CA GLU A 135 4.42 -0.69 3.82
C GLU A 135 3.39 -1.64 4.45
N ARG A 136 2.22 -1.78 3.83
CA ARG A 136 1.08 -2.47 4.45
C ARG A 136 0.81 -3.87 3.92
N ILE A 137 1.25 -4.22 2.72
CA ILE A 137 0.98 -5.54 2.14
C ILE A 137 1.59 -6.67 2.97
N ILE A 138 0.85 -7.74 3.16
CA ILE A 138 1.36 -8.99 3.75
C ILE A 138 2.03 -9.80 2.65
N VAL A 139 3.30 -10.12 2.86
CA VAL A 139 4.14 -10.80 1.87
C VAL A 139 3.95 -12.31 1.98
N ASP A 140 3.20 -12.88 1.05
CA ASP A 140 2.99 -14.33 0.89
C ASP A 140 3.69 -14.89 -0.37
N THR A 141 4.17 -14.00 -1.27
CA THR A 141 5.00 -14.33 -2.44
C THR A 141 6.26 -13.46 -2.43
N PRO A 142 7.29 -13.83 -1.66
CA PRO A 142 8.45 -12.97 -1.39
C PRO A 142 9.27 -12.63 -2.64
N GLU A 143 9.41 -13.57 -3.60
CA GLU A 143 10.13 -13.33 -4.85
C GLU A 143 9.45 -12.26 -5.71
N GLU A 144 8.13 -12.36 -5.86
CA GLU A 144 7.33 -11.40 -6.61
C GLU A 144 7.35 -10.02 -5.93
N TYR A 145 7.32 -10.02 -4.59
CA TYR A 145 7.40 -8.78 -3.83
C TYR A 145 8.76 -8.09 -3.99
N VAL A 146 9.87 -8.84 -3.91
CA VAL A 146 11.20 -8.27 -4.14
C VAL A 146 11.32 -7.71 -5.55
N LEU A 147 10.83 -8.42 -6.57
CA LEU A 147 10.80 -7.91 -7.94
C LEU A 147 10.00 -6.61 -8.05
N PHE A 148 8.82 -6.55 -7.43
CA PHE A 148 8.02 -5.33 -7.38
C PHE A 148 8.78 -4.16 -6.74
N LEU A 149 9.50 -4.39 -5.63
CA LEU A 149 10.29 -3.35 -4.97
C LEU A 149 11.47 -2.87 -5.85
N GLN A 150 12.12 -3.80 -6.56
CA GLN A 150 13.20 -3.48 -7.49
C GLN A 150 12.71 -2.58 -8.63
N ASP A 151 11.56 -2.88 -9.21
CA ASP A 151 10.97 -2.08 -10.28
C ASP A 151 10.37 -0.75 -9.78
N ALA A 152 10.01 -0.67 -8.50
CA ALA A 152 9.57 0.58 -7.89
C ALA A 152 10.74 1.55 -7.62
N PHE A 153 11.96 1.06 -7.45
CA PHE A 153 13.12 1.90 -7.12
C PHE A 153 13.36 3.02 -8.16
N PRO A 154 13.53 2.74 -9.47
CA PRO A 154 13.71 3.79 -10.48
C PRO A 154 12.49 4.69 -10.64
N TYR A 155 11.30 4.21 -10.30
CA TYR A 155 10.10 5.04 -10.27
C TYR A 155 10.16 6.12 -9.17
N PHE A 156 10.59 5.75 -7.96
CA PHE A 156 10.78 6.72 -6.86
C PHE A 156 11.91 7.71 -7.16
N GLU A 157 12.98 7.28 -7.81
CA GLU A 157 14.07 8.17 -8.28
C GLU A 157 13.52 9.21 -9.26
N LYS A 158 12.79 8.76 -10.28
CA LYS A 158 12.22 9.63 -11.32
C LYS A 158 11.34 10.74 -10.73
N TYR A 159 10.59 10.44 -9.69
CA TYR A 159 9.70 11.41 -9.04
C TYR A 159 10.32 12.08 -7.81
N LEU A 160 11.65 11.99 -7.65
CA LEU A 160 12.44 12.64 -6.61
C LEU A 160 11.99 12.33 -5.17
N VAL A 161 11.47 11.12 -4.95
CA VAL A 161 11.10 10.63 -3.60
C VAL A 161 12.31 9.99 -2.92
N THR A 162 13.44 10.68 -2.98
CA THR A 162 14.75 10.17 -2.53
C THR A 162 14.81 9.84 -1.05
N ASN A 163 13.97 10.49 -0.23
CA ASN A 163 13.87 10.22 1.20
C ASN A 163 13.23 8.85 1.52
N TYR A 164 12.53 8.24 0.57
CA TYR A 164 11.93 6.91 0.72
C TYR A 164 12.84 5.78 0.23
N LEU A 165 13.80 6.05 -0.64
CA LEU A 165 14.71 5.05 -1.19
C LEU A 165 15.46 4.23 -0.13
N PRO A 166 16.00 4.82 0.97
CA PRO A 166 16.63 4.04 2.03
C PRO A 166 15.69 2.99 2.64
N LYS A 167 14.44 3.36 2.92
CA LYS A 167 13.44 2.43 3.46
C LYS A 167 13.12 1.30 2.48
N LEU A 168 13.07 1.61 1.19
CA LEU A 168 12.85 0.62 0.14
C LEU A 168 13.98 -0.42 0.10
N VAL A 169 15.23 0.03 0.14
CA VAL A 169 16.40 -0.86 0.16
C VAL A 169 16.46 -1.70 1.44
N GLU A 170 16.16 -1.11 2.59
CA GLU A 170 16.04 -1.82 3.87
C GLU A 170 14.94 -2.89 3.80
N ARG A 171 13.81 -2.58 3.18
CA ARG A 171 12.70 -3.53 3.01
C ARG A 171 13.08 -4.69 2.09
N ILE A 172 13.76 -4.42 0.97
CA ILE A 172 14.30 -5.46 0.09
C ILE A 172 15.24 -6.38 0.88
N ALA A 173 16.22 -5.82 1.57
CA ALA A 173 17.19 -6.57 2.35
C ALA A 173 16.52 -7.45 3.42
N PHE A 174 15.56 -6.91 4.14
CA PHE A 174 14.81 -7.60 5.19
C PHE A 174 14.02 -8.81 4.63
N VAL A 175 13.29 -8.62 3.54
CA VAL A 175 12.51 -9.71 2.93
C VAL A 175 13.43 -10.79 2.37
N MET A 176 14.53 -10.40 1.72
CA MET A 176 15.52 -11.35 1.22
C MET A 176 16.14 -12.19 2.34
N GLU A 177 16.44 -11.57 3.49
CA GLU A 177 17.02 -12.26 4.65
C GLU A 177 16.03 -13.26 5.26
N ILE A 178 14.80 -12.84 5.56
CA ILE A 178 13.78 -13.66 6.22
C ILE A 178 13.41 -14.88 5.35
N HIS A 179 13.31 -14.68 4.04
CA HIS A 179 12.88 -15.73 3.11
C HIS A 179 14.04 -16.47 2.43
N ASN A 180 15.28 -16.21 2.87
CA ASN A 180 16.50 -16.83 2.32
C ASN A 180 16.65 -16.65 0.79
N LEU A 181 16.24 -15.51 0.26
CA LEU A 181 16.40 -15.14 -1.14
C LEU A 181 17.84 -14.69 -1.39
N ASN A 182 18.75 -15.65 -1.63
CA ASN A 182 20.18 -15.42 -1.59
C ASN A 182 20.88 -15.76 -2.91
N THR A 183 20.23 -15.56 -4.06
CA THR A 183 20.93 -15.74 -5.33
C THR A 183 22.05 -14.68 -5.50
N LEU A 184 23.08 -15.00 -6.28
CA LEU A 184 24.15 -14.05 -6.60
C LEU A 184 23.60 -12.77 -7.26
N ARG A 185 22.56 -12.93 -8.07
CA ARG A 185 21.87 -11.82 -8.75
C ARG A 185 21.20 -10.88 -7.73
N ASP A 186 20.47 -11.42 -6.75
CA ASP A 186 19.76 -10.63 -5.75
C ASP A 186 20.74 -9.86 -4.86
N LYS A 187 21.86 -10.49 -4.49
CA LYS A 187 22.93 -9.83 -3.73
C LYS A 187 23.59 -8.69 -4.51
N ALA A 188 23.86 -8.92 -5.81
CA ALA A 188 24.44 -7.90 -6.67
C ALA A 188 23.50 -6.69 -6.79
N LEU A 189 22.21 -6.90 -7.08
CA LEU A 189 21.21 -5.84 -7.15
C LEU A 189 21.09 -5.06 -5.83
N LEU A 190 21.08 -5.74 -4.69
CA LEU A 190 21.04 -5.06 -3.39
C LEU A 190 22.28 -4.20 -3.14
N LEU A 191 23.45 -4.65 -3.60
CA LEU A 191 24.69 -3.87 -3.52
C LEU A 191 24.64 -2.64 -4.43
N ASP A 192 24.10 -2.76 -5.63
CA ASP A 192 23.93 -1.64 -6.55
C ASP A 192 23.01 -0.57 -5.96
N TYR A 193 21.86 -0.93 -5.42
CA TYR A 193 20.97 0.04 -4.74
C TYR A 193 21.62 0.70 -3.53
N LYS A 194 22.42 -0.03 -2.74
CA LYS A 194 23.17 0.56 -1.64
C LYS A 194 24.24 1.55 -2.13
N ALA A 195 24.89 1.24 -3.26
CA ALA A 195 25.87 2.13 -3.87
C ALA A 195 25.20 3.41 -4.41
N GLU A 196 24.06 3.27 -5.09
CA GLU A 196 23.27 4.42 -5.55
C GLU A 196 22.83 5.31 -4.41
N LEU A 197 22.32 4.74 -3.31
CA LEU A 197 21.98 5.52 -2.10
C LEU A 197 23.17 6.27 -1.52
N PHE A 198 24.37 5.69 -1.58
CA PHE A 198 25.57 6.36 -1.11
C PHE A 198 25.93 7.58 -1.98
N VAL A 199 25.80 7.45 -3.30
CA VAL A 199 26.00 8.55 -4.25
C VAL A 199 24.96 9.65 -4.04
N PHE A 200 23.68 9.30 -3.84
CA PHE A 200 22.62 10.27 -3.54
C PHE A 200 22.91 11.07 -2.27
N LYS A 201 23.28 10.39 -1.18
CA LYS A 201 23.61 11.06 0.09
C LYS A 201 24.80 12.02 -0.04
N LYS A 202 25.79 11.70 -0.88
CA LYS A 202 26.97 12.53 -1.10
C LYS A 202 26.67 13.77 -1.94
N ASN A 203 25.69 13.69 -2.83
CA ASN A 203 25.32 14.77 -3.77
C ASN A 203 24.17 15.65 -3.25
N MET A 204 23.56 15.33 -2.11
CA MET A 204 22.59 16.23 -1.48
C MET A 204 23.33 17.43 -0.89
N PRO A 205 22.98 18.67 -1.30
CA PRO A 205 23.47 19.86 -0.60
C PRO A 205 23.01 19.78 0.86
N MET A 206 23.94 19.97 1.80
CA MET A 206 23.59 20.15 3.20
C MET A 206 22.72 21.40 3.31
N LEU A 207 21.41 21.19 3.54
CA LEU A 207 20.47 22.25 3.90
C LEU A 207 20.66 22.65 5.37
#